data_42c2f3e912d6ff37d799c6aee51fa5c4
#
_entry.id   42c2f3e912d6ff37d799c6aee51fa5c4
#
_cell.length_a   1.000
_cell.length_b   1.000
_cell.length_c   1.000
_cell.angle_alpha   90.00
_cell.angle_beta   90.00
_cell.angle_gamma   90.00
#
_symmetry.space_group_name_H-M   'P 1'
#
loop_
_entity.id
_entity.type
_entity.pdbx_description
1 polymer ?
#
loop_
_entity_poly.entity_id
_entity_poly.type
_entity_poly.pdbx_seq_one_letter_code
_entity_poly.pdbx_strand_id
1 'polypeptide(L)'
;MGDDGAPVYLSARDVEAAMPSLEERLHLAELTMTALVSDAQLPPKIAVHPRPEGSFAHAMPAYLRAPQGQARDLLGIKWVSGFPANAARGLPAIQATVLLDDAGTGGLRAVLDGGPITAQRTAAVSGVAIARWAPRLDGRAPRAALIGAGVQGRSHLPVLGHLLDGCALAVFDPHPERATALVEQAASVPGIASAHPAASAREAVTGADVIVTAASFGPRRQVMTPGWLAPEALVVAVDYATYASAQLARRATLFLVDERAQFAANREAGLFEGYPEPQATIGEAILAGTVRSSGQALVTHLGVGLADLVFASAILERARAMGLGLTLPR
;
A
#
# COMPACT_ATOMS: atom_id res chain seq x y z
N MET A 1 34.12 4.56 10.30
CA MET A 1 34.22 6.03 10.26
C MET A 1 32.82 6.54 10.24
N GLY A 2 32.42 7.29 11.25
CA GLY A 2 31.06 7.74 11.45
C GLY A 2 30.61 8.64 10.32
N ASP A 3 29.36 8.43 9.94
CA ASP A 3 28.63 9.32 9.06
C ASP A 3 28.55 10.68 9.74
N ASP A 4 29.40 11.64 9.37
CA ASP A 4 29.49 12.98 9.94
C ASP A 4 28.27 13.83 9.60
N GLY A 5 27.18 13.25 9.89
CA GLY A 5 26.07 13.74 10.62
C GLY A 5 25.27 14.90 10.07
N ALA A 6 25.53 15.47 8.90
CA ALA A 6 24.60 16.44 8.32
C ALA A 6 23.42 15.70 7.68
N PRO A 7 22.16 16.08 7.98
CA PRO A 7 21.01 15.43 7.39
C PRO A 7 20.92 15.68 5.88
N VAL A 8 20.35 14.71 5.15
CA VAL A 8 20.19 14.79 3.70
C VAL A 8 18.71 14.97 3.35
N TYR A 9 18.42 15.90 2.45
CA TYR A 9 17.11 16.01 1.81
C TYR A 9 17.09 15.28 0.47
N LEU A 10 16.09 14.40 0.28
CA LEU A 10 15.81 13.74 -0.99
C LEU A 10 14.50 14.25 -1.57
N SER A 11 14.56 14.88 -2.73
CA SER A 11 13.37 15.28 -3.49
C SER A 11 12.61 14.07 -4.04
N ALA A 12 11.39 14.26 -4.54
CA ALA A 12 10.63 13.19 -5.20
C ALA A 12 11.44 12.52 -6.32
N ARG A 13 12.17 13.33 -7.12
CA ARG A 13 13.04 12.85 -8.21
C ARG A 13 14.19 11.97 -7.68
N ASP A 14 14.83 12.38 -6.58
CA ASP A 14 15.92 11.60 -5.98
C ASP A 14 15.38 10.28 -5.41
N VAL A 15 14.21 10.32 -4.75
CA VAL A 15 13.52 9.15 -4.23
C VAL A 15 13.15 8.18 -5.35
N GLU A 16 12.63 8.68 -6.47
CA GLU A 16 12.29 7.85 -7.64
C GLU A 16 13.55 7.22 -8.25
N ALA A 17 14.63 7.98 -8.41
CA ALA A 17 15.89 7.52 -8.97
C ALA A 17 16.56 6.44 -8.10
N ALA A 18 16.44 6.56 -6.77
CA ALA A 18 17.00 5.61 -5.81
C ALA A 18 16.00 4.50 -5.40
N MET A 19 14.81 4.44 -6.02
CA MET A 19 13.81 3.44 -5.68
C MET A 19 14.35 2.02 -5.90
N PRO A 20 14.20 1.10 -4.92
CA PRO A 20 14.56 -0.29 -5.10
C PRO A 20 13.81 -0.97 -6.25
N SER A 21 14.37 -2.03 -6.81
CA SER A 21 13.69 -2.87 -7.81
C SER A 21 12.35 -3.40 -7.29
N LEU A 22 11.49 -3.88 -8.17
CA LEU A 22 10.19 -4.41 -7.74
C LEU A 22 10.34 -5.59 -6.78
N GLU A 23 11.28 -6.50 -7.05
CA GLU A 23 11.56 -7.65 -6.19
C GLU A 23 12.06 -7.23 -4.82
N GLU A 24 12.98 -6.27 -4.76
CA GLU A 24 13.46 -5.69 -3.49
C GLU A 24 12.31 -5.03 -2.71
N ARG A 25 11.41 -4.30 -3.40
CA ARG A 25 10.25 -3.68 -2.75
C ARG A 25 9.29 -4.71 -2.17
N LEU A 26 9.03 -5.81 -2.87
CA LEU A 26 8.22 -6.92 -2.36
C LEU A 26 8.87 -7.54 -1.13
N HIS A 27 10.19 -7.76 -1.17
CA HIS A 27 10.94 -8.26 -0.03
C HIS A 27 10.90 -7.31 1.17
N LEU A 28 11.13 -6.00 0.97
CA LEU A 28 11.04 -4.99 2.03
C LEU A 28 9.63 -4.93 2.65
N ALA A 29 8.60 -5.08 1.82
CA ALA A 29 7.22 -5.12 2.31
C ALA A 29 6.95 -6.37 3.16
N GLU A 30 7.43 -7.54 2.75
CA GLU A 30 7.29 -8.78 3.52
C GLU A 30 8.05 -8.71 4.84
N LEU A 31 9.29 -8.25 4.83
CA LEU A 31 10.07 -7.99 6.04
C LEU A 31 9.35 -7.02 7.00
N THR A 32 8.76 -5.95 6.46
CA THR A 32 7.99 -5.01 7.26
C THR A 32 6.79 -5.68 7.92
N MET A 33 6.00 -6.44 7.18
CA MET A 33 4.81 -7.09 7.72
C MET A 33 5.16 -8.10 8.81
N THR A 34 6.22 -8.88 8.64
CA THR A 34 6.68 -9.84 9.66
C THR A 34 7.26 -9.16 10.89
N ALA A 35 8.02 -8.08 10.72
CA ALA A 35 8.58 -7.30 11.82
C ALA A 35 7.52 -6.62 12.70
N LEU A 36 6.35 -6.30 12.14
CA LEU A 36 5.22 -5.77 12.92
C LEU A 36 4.75 -6.71 14.04
N VAL A 37 5.03 -8.00 13.95
CA VAL A 37 4.54 -9.00 14.91
C VAL A 37 5.30 -8.94 16.23
N SER A 38 6.60 -8.64 16.21
CA SER A 38 7.46 -8.73 17.41
C SER A 38 8.43 -7.58 17.61
N ASP A 39 8.91 -6.94 16.55
CA ASP A 39 10.09 -6.08 16.63
C ASP A 39 9.79 -4.59 16.41
N ALA A 40 8.54 -4.26 16.09
CA ALA A 40 8.13 -2.90 15.82
C ALA A 40 7.28 -2.29 16.93
N GLN A 41 7.43 -0.98 17.10
CA GLN A 41 6.56 -0.16 17.93
C GLN A 41 5.99 0.96 17.07
N LEU A 42 4.67 1.04 16.99
CA LEU A 42 3.95 2.11 16.31
C LEU A 42 2.56 2.30 16.95
N PRO A 43 2.16 3.54 17.22
CA PRO A 43 0.77 3.83 17.60
C PRO A 43 -0.12 3.83 16.34
N PRO A 44 -1.43 3.71 16.48
CA PRO A 44 -2.37 4.10 15.44
C PRO A 44 -2.10 5.53 14.95
N LYS A 45 -2.45 5.83 13.69
CA LYS A 45 -2.25 7.15 13.11
C LYS A 45 -2.87 8.25 13.98
N ILE A 46 -2.06 9.25 14.31
CA ILE A 46 -2.54 10.44 15.02
C ILE A 46 -3.05 11.42 13.97
N ALA A 47 -4.36 11.67 13.97
CA ALA A 47 -5.03 12.46 12.94
C ALA A 47 -5.39 13.86 13.40
N VAL A 48 -5.27 14.83 12.49
CA VAL A 48 -5.93 16.14 12.57
C VAL A 48 -6.69 16.39 11.28
N HIS A 49 -7.77 17.15 11.38
CA HIS A 49 -8.70 17.42 10.26
C HIS A 49 -8.73 18.91 9.94
N PRO A 50 -7.80 19.41 9.10
CA PRO A 50 -7.80 20.80 8.66
C PRO A 50 -8.94 21.08 7.68
N ARG A 51 -9.24 22.36 7.46
CA ARG A 51 -10.13 22.79 6.36
C ARG A 51 -9.41 22.68 5.01
N PRO A 52 -10.12 22.44 3.89
CA PRO A 52 -11.56 22.18 3.75
C PRO A 52 -11.99 20.80 4.26
N GLU A 53 -13.29 20.58 4.43
CA GLU A 53 -13.89 19.31 4.83
C GLU A 53 -13.40 18.14 3.97
N GLY A 54 -13.19 16.99 4.57
CA GLY A 54 -12.59 15.80 3.93
C GLY A 54 -11.06 15.83 3.87
N SER A 55 -10.42 16.94 4.31
CA SER A 55 -8.97 17.00 4.44
C SER A 55 -8.51 16.36 5.74
N PHE A 56 -7.31 15.78 5.71
CA PHE A 56 -6.68 15.19 6.87
C PHE A 56 -5.16 15.40 6.87
N ALA A 57 -4.54 15.30 8.04
CA ALA A 57 -3.12 15.09 8.16
C ALA A 57 -2.85 14.06 9.27
N HIS A 58 -1.94 13.13 9.01
CA HIS A 58 -1.59 12.05 9.91
C HIS A 58 -0.11 12.11 10.27
N ALA A 59 0.18 12.00 11.58
CA ALA A 59 1.50 11.66 12.10
C ALA A 59 1.58 10.13 12.26
N MET A 60 2.61 9.52 11.71
CA MET A 60 2.80 8.07 11.69
C MET A 60 4.22 7.71 12.16
N PRO A 61 4.53 7.92 13.46
CA PRO A 61 5.82 7.52 14.01
C PRO A 61 5.94 6.00 14.02
N ALA A 62 7.17 5.48 13.88
CA ALA A 62 7.47 4.08 14.05
C ALA A 62 8.92 3.86 14.49
N TYR A 63 9.13 2.77 15.21
CA TYR A 63 10.42 2.27 15.61
C TYR A 63 10.51 0.78 15.30
N LEU A 64 11.63 0.35 14.73
CA LEU A 64 11.94 -1.04 14.48
C LEU A 64 13.25 -1.37 15.20
N ARG A 65 13.19 -2.38 16.04
CA ARG A 65 14.41 -2.96 16.64
C ARG A 65 15.08 -3.87 15.61
N ALA A 66 16.31 -3.58 15.28
CA ALA A 66 17.09 -4.46 14.43
C ALA A 66 17.31 -5.83 15.10
N PRO A 67 17.21 -6.95 14.36
CA PRO A 67 17.63 -8.25 14.86
C PRO A 67 19.09 -8.21 15.33
N GLN A 68 19.43 -8.98 16.37
CA GLN A 68 20.82 -9.06 16.87
C GLN A 68 21.79 -9.40 15.73
N GLY A 69 22.80 -8.55 15.52
CA GLY A 69 23.80 -8.70 14.47
C GLY A 69 23.50 -7.95 13.17
N GLN A 70 22.35 -7.26 13.06
CA GLN A 70 22.08 -6.32 11.97
C GLN A 70 22.38 -4.87 12.35
N ALA A 71 22.65 -4.03 11.34
CA ALA A 71 23.42 -2.84 11.52
C ALA A 71 22.83 -1.73 12.39
N ARG A 72 21.50 -1.50 12.42
CA ARG A 72 20.90 -0.36 13.18
C ARG A 72 19.40 -0.51 13.35
N ASP A 73 18.91 -0.11 14.51
CA ASP A 73 17.50 0.19 14.74
C ASP A 73 17.04 1.29 13.78
N LEU A 74 15.75 1.29 13.46
CA LEU A 74 15.12 2.27 12.57
C LEU A 74 14.12 3.11 13.37
N LEU A 75 14.30 4.43 13.35
CA LEU A 75 13.43 5.40 14.01
C LEU A 75 13.05 6.50 13.03
N GLY A 76 11.82 6.97 13.13
CA GLY A 76 11.39 8.10 12.33
C GLY A 76 9.87 8.28 12.30
N ILE A 77 9.42 9.12 11.39
CA ILE A 77 8.01 9.45 11.23
C ILE A 77 7.67 9.72 9.76
N LYS A 78 6.50 9.27 9.32
CA LYS A 78 5.86 9.88 8.14
C LYS A 78 4.81 10.88 8.60
N TRP A 79 4.91 12.09 8.06
CA TRP A 79 3.83 13.05 8.01
C TRP A 79 3.15 12.97 6.64
N VAL A 80 1.84 12.71 6.61
CA VAL A 80 1.07 12.65 5.36
C VAL A 80 -0.18 13.49 5.47
N SER A 81 -0.48 14.26 4.44
CA SER A 81 -1.70 15.06 4.35
C SER A 81 -2.50 14.72 3.09
N GLY A 82 -3.81 14.71 3.23
CA GLY A 82 -4.75 14.50 2.16
C GLY A 82 -5.67 15.70 2.00
N PHE A 83 -5.67 16.28 0.82
CA PHE A 83 -6.49 17.42 0.45
C PHE A 83 -7.19 17.12 -0.89
N PRO A 84 -8.39 16.52 -0.88
CA PRO A 84 -9.10 16.14 -2.11
C PRO A 84 -9.33 17.31 -3.07
N ALA A 85 -9.54 18.54 -2.54
CA ALA A 85 -9.72 19.74 -3.33
C ALA A 85 -8.48 20.16 -4.15
N ASN A 86 -7.30 19.62 -3.87
CA ASN A 86 -6.08 19.91 -4.61
C ASN A 86 -6.15 19.46 -6.08
N ALA A 87 -6.93 18.43 -6.39
CA ALA A 87 -7.10 17.96 -7.77
C ALA A 87 -7.60 19.06 -8.70
N ALA A 88 -8.52 19.92 -8.23
CA ALA A 88 -9.02 21.06 -8.99
C ALA A 88 -7.97 22.18 -9.23
N ARG A 89 -6.85 22.13 -8.51
CA ARG A 89 -5.74 23.08 -8.61
C ARG A 89 -4.51 22.48 -9.32
N GLY A 90 -4.62 21.26 -9.85
CA GLY A 90 -3.49 20.55 -10.44
C GLY A 90 -2.41 20.13 -9.43
N LEU A 91 -2.73 20.13 -8.12
CA LEU A 91 -1.82 19.73 -7.05
C LEU A 91 -2.08 18.29 -6.62
N PRO A 92 -1.08 17.56 -6.08
CA PRO A 92 -1.27 16.24 -5.52
C PRO A 92 -2.32 16.26 -4.39
N ALA A 93 -3.28 15.34 -4.46
CA ALA A 93 -4.28 15.20 -3.40
C ALA A 93 -3.65 14.64 -2.10
N ILE A 94 -2.59 13.86 -2.22
CA ILE A 94 -1.81 13.32 -1.09
C ILE A 94 -0.40 13.88 -1.19
N GLN A 95 0.09 14.43 -0.09
CA GLN A 95 1.46 14.88 0.07
C GLN A 95 2.05 14.23 1.32
N ALA A 96 3.31 13.83 1.29
CA ALA A 96 3.94 13.19 2.42
C ALA A 96 5.42 13.57 2.53
N THR A 97 5.90 13.56 3.77
CA THR A 97 7.32 13.69 4.10
C THR A 97 7.68 12.59 5.08
N VAL A 98 8.83 11.96 4.86
CA VAL A 98 9.40 10.98 5.78
C VAL A 98 10.64 11.58 6.43
N LEU A 99 10.71 11.53 7.75
CA LEU A 99 11.90 11.84 8.55
C LEU A 99 12.51 10.54 9.04
N LEU A 100 13.81 10.38 8.87
CA LEU A 100 14.60 9.31 9.47
C LEU A 100 15.55 9.89 10.50
N ASP A 101 15.53 9.33 11.70
CA ASP A 101 16.41 9.69 12.79
C ASP A 101 17.44 8.59 13.08
N ASP A 102 18.53 8.96 13.71
CA ASP A 102 19.45 8.01 14.30
C ASP A 102 18.86 7.49 15.62
N ALA A 103 18.56 6.21 15.67
CA ALA A 103 17.89 5.63 16.83
C ALA A 103 18.74 5.58 18.12
N GLY A 104 20.06 5.75 17.98
CA GLY A 104 20.97 5.81 19.14
C GLY A 104 21.13 7.20 19.75
N THR A 105 20.93 8.24 18.96
CA THR A 105 21.19 9.63 19.38
C THR A 105 19.97 10.55 19.26
N GLY A 106 18.93 10.14 18.52
CA GLY A 106 17.79 10.99 18.16
C GLY A 106 18.09 12.07 17.13
N GLY A 107 19.28 12.07 16.55
CA GLY A 107 19.67 13.05 15.54
C GLY A 107 19.02 12.80 14.18
N LEU A 108 18.53 13.87 13.54
CA LEU A 108 17.96 13.78 12.18
C LEU A 108 19.02 13.28 11.18
N ARG A 109 18.70 12.25 10.41
CA ARG A 109 19.53 11.65 9.35
C ARG A 109 19.11 12.05 7.96
N ALA A 110 17.79 12.09 7.71
CA ALA A 110 17.28 12.44 6.40
C ALA A 110 15.84 12.95 6.44
N VAL A 111 15.51 13.76 5.42
CA VAL A 111 14.16 14.19 5.06
C VAL A 111 13.90 13.74 3.63
N LEU A 112 12.86 12.93 3.39
CA LEU A 112 12.55 12.42 2.07
C LEU A 112 11.13 12.84 1.65
N ASP A 113 10.96 13.15 0.35
CA ASP A 113 9.61 13.22 -0.22
C ASP A 113 8.93 11.86 -0.10
N GLY A 114 7.80 11.84 0.60
CA GLY A 114 7.08 10.61 0.91
C GLY A 114 6.04 10.20 -0.14
N GLY A 115 5.83 10.98 -1.19
CA GLY A 115 4.86 10.70 -2.24
C GLY A 115 5.18 9.40 -2.99
N PRO A 116 6.36 9.29 -3.64
CA PRO A 116 6.77 8.06 -4.32
C PRO A 116 6.89 6.86 -3.36
N ILE A 117 7.39 7.09 -2.12
CA ILE A 117 7.47 6.04 -1.10
C ILE A 117 6.08 5.48 -0.80
N THR A 118 5.11 6.36 -0.51
CA THR A 118 3.73 5.97 -0.20
C THR A 118 3.10 5.16 -1.34
N ALA A 119 3.32 5.56 -2.59
CA ALA A 119 2.81 4.85 -3.76
C ALA A 119 3.39 3.42 -3.84
N GLN A 120 4.70 3.31 -3.81
CA GLN A 120 5.40 2.06 -4.07
C GLN A 120 5.33 1.05 -2.91
N ARG A 121 5.42 1.51 -1.64
CA ARG A 121 5.30 0.60 -0.49
C ARG A 121 3.88 0.05 -0.35
N THR A 122 2.85 0.83 -0.74
CA THR A 122 1.47 0.36 -0.71
C THR A 122 1.25 -0.74 -1.73
N ALA A 123 1.69 -0.54 -2.97
CA ALA A 123 1.63 -1.56 -4.01
C ALA A 123 2.44 -2.82 -3.64
N ALA A 124 3.59 -2.66 -2.99
CA ALA A 124 4.40 -3.78 -2.55
C ALA A 124 3.72 -4.62 -1.46
N VAL A 125 3.05 -4.00 -0.47
CA VAL A 125 2.26 -4.73 0.55
C VAL A 125 1.10 -5.48 -0.10
N SER A 126 0.40 -4.87 -1.07
CA SER A 126 -0.59 -5.58 -1.88
C SER A 126 0.05 -6.76 -2.64
N GLY A 127 1.24 -6.58 -3.17
CA GLY A 127 2.00 -7.63 -3.86
C GLY A 127 2.32 -8.81 -2.96
N VAL A 128 2.71 -8.58 -1.71
CA VAL A 128 2.90 -9.66 -0.72
C VAL A 128 1.62 -10.46 -0.54
N ALA A 129 0.47 -9.79 -0.41
CA ALA A 129 -0.82 -10.47 -0.28
C ALA A 129 -1.17 -11.29 -1.53
N ILE A 130 -0.92 -10.76 -2.72
CA ILE A 130 -1.16 -11.44 -3.99
C ILE A 130 -0.25 -12.66 -4.13
N ALA A 131 1.06 -12.51 -3.90
CA ALA A 131 2.02 -13.60 -4.00
C ALA A 131 1.71 -14.78 -3.07
N ARG A 132 1.15 -14.48 -1.87
CA ARG A 132 0.87 -15.48 -0.85
C ARG A 132 -0.51 -16.12 -0.97
N TRP A 133 -1.52 -15.35 -1.39
CA TRP A 133 -2.92 -15.77 -1.28
C TRP A 133 -3.76 -15.59 -2.57
N ALA A 134 -3.15 -15.34 -3.73
CA ALA A 134 -3.88 -15.45 -5.00
C ALA A 134 -4.40 -16.88 -5.21
N PRO A 135 -5.55 -17.08 -5.88
CA PRO A 135 -6.06 -18.40 -6.16
C PRO A 135 -5.14 -19.17 -7.11
N ARG A 136 -5.13 -20.50 -7.00
CA ARG A 136 -4.49 -21.37 -7.99
C ARG A 136 -5.31 -21.36 -9.28
N LEU A 137 -4.66 -21.25 -10.42
CA LEU A 137 -5.33 -21.01 -11.71
C LEU A 137 -5.30 -22.22 -12.65
N ASP A 138 -4.69 -23.34 -12.23
CA ASP A 138 -4.64 -24.62 -12.98
C ASP A 138 -4.23 -24.45 -14.45
N GLY A 139 -3.28 -23.55 -14.73
CA GLY A 139 -2.72 -23.28 -16.05
C GLY A 139 -3.51 -22.29 -16.93
N ARG A 140 -4.62 -21.76 -16.48
CA ARG A 140 -5.31 -20.66 -17.21
C ARG A 140 -4.68 -19.30 -16.91
N ALA A 141 -4.80 -18.37 -17.85
CA ALA A 141 -4.34 -17.00 -17.67
C ALA A 141 -5.10 -16.29 -16.53
N PRO A 142 -4.39 -15.50 -15.70
CA PRO A 142 -5.00 -14.73 -14.61
C PRO A 142 -5.93 -13.63 -15.14
N ARG A 143 -6.96 -13.34 -14.36
CA ARG A 143 -7.85 -12.18 -14.58
C ARG A 143 -7.76 -11.27 -13.38
N ALA A 144 -7.31 -10.04 -13.61
CA ALA A 144 -7.18 -9.04 -12.58
C ALA A 144 -8.21 -7.91 -12.76
N ALA A 145 -8.62 -7.31 -11.64
CA ALA A 145 -9.43 -6.09 -11.65
C ALA A 145 -8.77 -5.02 -10.78
N LEU A 146 -8.80 -3.79 -11.26
CA LEU A 146 -8.30 -2.62 -10.54
C LEU A 146 -9.38 -1.56 -10.45
N ILE A 147 -9.79 -1.22 -9.23
CA ILE A 147 -10.78 -0.20 -8.94
C ILE A 147 -10.06 1.05 -8.41
N GLY A 148 -10.11 2.13 -9.20
CA GLY A 148 -9.39 3.38 -8.93
C GLY A 148 -8.14 3.52 -9.79
N ALA A 149 -8.15 4.51 -10.70
CA ALA A 149 -7.08 4.80 -11.66
C ALA A 149 -6.18 5.97 -11.22
N GLY A 150 -6.12 6.25 -9.92
CA GLY A 150 -5.25 7.26 -9.33
C GLY A 150 -3.79 6.82 -9.18
N VAL A 151 -3.05 7.51 -8.30
CA VAL A 151 -1.64 7.21 -8.00
C VAL A 151 -1.48 5.75 -7.53
N GLN A 152 -2.36 5.30 -6.63
CA GLN A 152 -2.30 3.92 -6.14
C GLN A 152 -2.62 2.92 -7.25
N GLY A 153 -3.62 3.16 -8.09
CA GLY A 153 -3.90 2.30 -9.24
C GLY A 153 -2.67 2.14 -10.14
N ARG A 154 -2.03 3.24 -10.50
CA ARG A 154 -0.81 3.24 -11.31
C ARG A 154 0.33 2.45 -10.68
N SER A 155 0.57 2.62 -9.38
CA SER A 155 1.66 1.92 -8.69
C SER A 155 1.45 0.40 -8.61
N HIS A 156 0.22 -0.08 -8.71
CA HIS A 156 -0.10 -1.51 -8.70
C HIS A 156 0.11 -2.19 -10.07
N LEU A 157 0.15 -1.46 -11.18
CA LEU A 157 0.31 -2.08 -12.51
C LEU A 157 1.57 -2.98 -12.61
N PRO A 158 2.78 -2.51 -12.23
CA PRO A 158 3.97 -3.36 -12.29
C PRO A 158 3.87 -4.60 -11.37
N VAL A 159 3.21 -4.44 -10.21
CA VAL A 159 3.01 -5.55 -9.26
C VAL A 159 2.08 -6.61 -9.85
N LEU A 160 0.97 -6.19 -10.46
CA LEU A 160 0.03 -7.10 -11.10
C LEU A 160 0.68 -7.85 -12.28
N GLY A 161 1.40 -7.13 -13.15
CA GLY A 161 2.10 -7.76 -14.28
C GLY A 161 3.17 -8.75 -13.83
N HIS A 162 3.95 -8.41 -12.78
CA HIS A 162 5.01 -9.28 -12.26
C HIS A 162 4.47 -10.57 -11.60
N LEU A 163 3.40 -10.46 -10.82
CA LEU A 163 2.87 -11.57 -10.03
C LEU A 163 1.79 -12.39 -10.76
N LEU A 164 1.16 -11.81 -11.77
CA LEU A 164 0.07 -12.40 -12.53
C LEU A 164 0.42 -12.41 -14.02
N ASP A 165 1.57 -13.01 -14.36
CA ASP A 165 2.08 -13.03 -15.72
C ASP A 165 1.05 -13.52 -16.74
N GLY A 166 0.91 -12.79 -17.84
CA GLY A 166 -0.11 -13.03 -18.87
C GLY A 166 -1.54 -12.58 -18.47
N CYS A 167 -1.69 -11.74 -17.44
CA CYS A 167 -3.02 -11.38 -16.96
C CYS A 167 -3.82 -10.50 -17.93
N ALA A 168 -5.15 -10.70 -17.92
CA ALA A 168 -6.13 -9.78 -18.49
C ALA A 168 -6.63 -8.84 -17.37
N LEU A 169 -6.45 -7.53 -17.56
CA LEU A 169 -6.75 -6.51 -16.56
C LEU A 169 -8.01 -5.71 -16.93
N ALA A 170 -9.01 -5.70 -16.05
CA ALA A 170 -10.14 -4.79 -16.13
C ALA A 170 -9.92 -3.60 -15.18
N VAL A 171 -10.10 -2.37 -15.67
CA VAL A 171 -9.90 -1.14 -14.88
C VAL A 171 -11.20 -0.37 -14.78
N PHE A 172 -11.59 0.02 -13.59
CA PHE A 172 -12.71 0.93 -13.36
C PHE A 172 -12.28 2.15 -12.55
N ASP A 173 -12.72 3.32 -12.98
CA ASP A 173 -12.69 4.56 -12.21
C ASP A 173 -14.02 5.31 -12.48
N PRO A 174 -14.61 6.02 -11.50
CA PRO A 174 -15.78 6.89 -11.73
C PRO A 174 -15.56 7.95 -12.81
N HIS A 175 -14.33 8.25 -13.14
CA HIS A 175 -13.88 9.13 -14.22
C HIS A 175 -13.35 8.26 -15.38
N PRO A 176 -14.17 7.96 -16.43
CA PRO A 176 -13.79 7.03 -17.49
C PRO A 176 -12.48 7.38 -18.19
N GLU A 177 -12.17 8.68 -18.32
CA GLU A 177 -10.91 9.15 -18.91
C GLU A 177 -9.68 8.69 -18.12
N ARG A 178 -9.79 8.54 -16.80
CA ARG A 178 -8.70 8.04 -15.97
C ARG A 178 -8.51 6.53 -16.14
N ALA A 179 -9.61 5.79 -16.25
CA ALA A 179 -9.57 4.36 -16.53
C ALA A 179 -8.91 4.10 -17.88
N THR A 180 -9.30 4.85 -18.93
CA THR A 180 -8.69 4.76 -20.26
C THR A 180 -7.20 5.07 -20.23
N ALA A 181 -6.79 6.16 -19.60
CA ALA A 181 -5.38 6.53 -19.49
C ALA A 181 -4.55 5.47 -18.73
N LEU A 182 -5.14 4.81 -17.73
CA LEU A 182 -4.47 3.75 -17.00
C LEU A 182 -4.35 2.46 -17.83
N VAL A 183 -5.36 2.14 -18.62
CA VAL A 183 -5.34 1.02 -19.59
C VAL A 183 -4.24 1.23 -20.64
N GLU A 184 -4.08 2.43 -21.17
CA GLU A 184 -3.00 2.77 -22.09
C GLU A 184 -1.61 2.55 -21.44
N GLN A 185 -1.43 2.94 -20.18
CA GLN A 185 -0.19 2.68 -19.44
C GLN A 185 0.03 1.17 -19.21
N ALA A 186 -1.04 0.43 -18.92
CA ALA A 186 -0.95 -1.00 -18.68
C ALA A 186 -0.42 -1.78 -19.89
N ALA A 187 -0.68 -1.30 -21.12
CA ALA A 187 -0.21 -1.91 -22.36
C ALA A 187 1.33 -2.00 -22.48
N SER A 188 2.05 -1.15 -21.74
CA SER A 188 3.53 -1.15 -21.69
C SER A 188 4.10 -1.92 -20.50
N VAL A 189 3.27 -2.47 -19.62
CA VAL A 189 3.72 -3.17 -18.42
C VAL A 189 3.95 -4.65 -18.73
N PRO A 190 5.18 -5.17 -18.55
CA PRO A 190 5.46 -6.59 -18.74
C PRO A 190 4.53 -7.46 -17.88
N GLY A 191 4.04 -8.56 -18.46
CA GLY A 191 3.15 -9.50 -17.79
C GLY A 191 1.66 -9.14 -17.83
N ILE A 192 1.28 -7.95 -18.32
CA ILE A 192 -0.13 -7.62 -18.63
C ILE A 192 -0.37 -7.92 -20.10
N ALA A 193 -1.11 -9.01 -20.40
CA ALA A 193 -1.37 -9.43 -21.77
C ALA A 193 -2.43 -8.56 -22.45
N SER A 194 -3.40 -8.07 -21.70
CA SER A 194 -4.44 -7.16 -22.20
C SER A 194 -5.01 -6.33 -21.05
N ALA A 195 -5.51 -5.13 -21.39
CA ALA A 195 -6.21 -4.28 -20.44
C ALA A 195 -7.42 -3.62 -21.15
N HIS A 196 -8.50 -3.38 -20.39
CA HIS A 196 -9.66 -2.66 -20.89
C HIS A 196 -10.33 -1.85 -19.78
N PRO A 197 -10.95 -0.71 -20.10
CA PRO A 197 -11.78 0.02 -19.17
C PRO A 197 -13.13 -0.70 -19.02
N ALA A 198 -13.62 -0.81 -17.78
CA ALA A 198 -14.94 -1.37 -17.48
C ALA A 198 -15.95 -0.24 -17.28
N ALA A 199 -17.20 -0.43 -17.69
CA ALA A 199 -18.26 0.56 -17.53
C ALA A 199 -18.77 0.68 -16.09
N SER A 200 -18.49 -0.30 -15.23
CA SER A 200 -18.84 -0.29 -13.81
C SER A 200 -17.86 -1.09 -12.98
N ALA A 201 -17.80 -0.79 -11.67
CA ALA A 201 -17.01 -1.57 -10.73
C ALA A 201 -17.44 -3.04 -10.71
N ARG A 202 -18.74 -3.32 -10.78
CA ARG A 202 -19.25 -4.68 -10.83
C ARG A 202 -18.76 -5.43 -12.07
N GLU A 203 -18.81 -4.79 -13.23
CA GLU A 203 -18.28 -5.37 -14.47
C GLU A 203 -16.80 -5.70 -14.32
N ALA A 204 -15.99 -4.75 -13.81
CA ALA A 204 -14.56 -4.95 -13.65
C ALA A 204 -14.21 -6.18 -12.79
N VAL A 205 -14.93 -6.39 -11.67
CA VAL A 205 -14.61 -7.47 -10.73
C VAL A 205 -15.26 -8.82 -11.07
N THR A 206 -16.24 -8.83 -11.98
CA THR A 206 -16.94 -10.06 -12.34
C THR A 206 -15.98 -11.04 -13.04
N GLY A 207 -15.79 -12.22 -12.41
CA GLY A 207 -14.88 -13.25 -12.88
C GLY A 207 -13.39 -12.96 -12.74
N ALA A 208 -13.01 -11.90 -12.02
CA ALA A 208 -11.63 -11.63 -11.70
C ALA A 208 -11.13 -12.57 -10.57
N ASP A 209 -9.87 -12.99 -10.67
CA ASP A 209 -9.18 -13.83 -9.68
C ASP A 209 -8.57 -12.99 -8.58
N VAL A 210 -8.02 -11.84 -8.95
CA VAL A 210 -7.40 -10.88 -8.04
C VAL A 210 -8.01 -9.50 -8.30
N ILE A 211 -8.50 -8.89 -7.25
CA ILE A 211 -9.09 -7.55 -7.28
C ILE A 211 -8.29 -6.64 -6.35
N VAL A 212 -7.82 -5.53 -6.86
CA VAL A 212 -7.24 -4.44 -6.05
C VAL A 212 -8.23 -3.28 -6.03
N THR A 213 -8.62 -2.83 -4.85
CA THR A 213 -9.43 -1.63 -4.70
C THR A 213 -8.60 -0.50 -4.10
N ALA A 214 -8.40 0.56 -4.88
CA ALA A 214 -7.57 1.72 -4.59
C ALA A 214 -8.31 3.03 -4.89
N ALA A 215 -9.61 3.05 -4.63
CA ALA A 215 -10.47 4.20 -4.87
C ALA A 215 -10.26 5.31 -3.83
N SER A 216 -10.60 6.52 -4.21
CA SER A 216 -10.70 7.63 -3.27
C SER A 216 -11.88 7.44 -2.31
N PHE A 217 -11.78 8.05 -1.12
CA PHE A 217 -12.88 8.06 -0.16
C PHE A 217 -14.10 8.78 -0.75
N GLY A 218 -15.24 8.10 -0.69
CA GLY A 218 -16.51 8.63 -1.17
C GLY A 218 -17.63 8.47 -0.12
N PRO A 219 -18.80 9.09 -0.34
CA PRO A 219 -19.94 8.99 0.57
C PRO A 219 -20.55 7.58 0.58
N ARG A 220 -20.43 6.85 -0.53
CA ARG A 220 -20.88 5.45 -0.63
C ARG A 220 -19.71 4.54 -0.25
N ARG A 221 -19.98 3.64 0.70
CA ARG A 221 -19.01 2.66 1.19
C ARG A 221 -19.57 1.25 1.08
N GLN A 222 -18.68 0.27 1.08
CA GLN A 222 -19.02 -1.14 1.15
C GLN A 222 -19.94 -1.61 0.01
N VAL A 223 -19.72 -1.10 -1.20
CA VAL A 223 -20.62 -1.33 -2.35
C VAL A 223 -20.42 -2.70 -3.01
N MET A 224 -19.23 -3.31 -2.88
CA MET A 224 -18.87 -4.59 -3.48
C MET A 224 -19.24 -5.73 -2.54
N THR A 225 -20.19 -6.56 -2.96
CA THR A 225 -20.67 -7.70 -2.19
C THR A 225 -20.06 -9.01 -2.69
N PRO A 226 -20.06 -10.10 -1.89
CA PRO A 226 -19.57 -11.41 -2.32
C PRO A 226 -20.17 -11.92 -3.63
N GLY A 227 -21.43 -11.58 -3.90
CA GLY A 227 -22.13 -12.01 -5.13
C GLY A 227 -21.64 -11.37 -6.43
N TRP A 228 -20.73 -10.38 -6.38
CA TRP A 228 -20.08 -9.82 -7.56
C TRP A 228 -18.83 -10.61 -7.98
N LEU A 229 -18.26 -11.37 -7.06
CA LEU A 229 -16.91 -11.92 -7.14
C LEU A 229 -16.93 -13.38 -7.59
N ALA A 230 -15.86 -13.81 -8.22
CA ALA A 230 -15.60 -15.22 -8.45
C ALA A 230 -15.51 -15.99 -7.10
N PRO A 231 -15.84 -17.31 -7.09
CA PRO A 231 -15.85 -18.11 -5.86
C PRO A 231 -14.52 -18.10 -5.10
N GLU A 232 -13.39 -18.03 -5.82
CA GLU A 232 -12.04 -18.08 -5.28
C GLU A 232 -11.32 -16.71 -5.32
N ALA A 233 -12.03 -15.61 -5.55
CA ALA A 233 -11.40 -14.31 -5.70
C ALA A 233 -10.62 -13.88 -4.45
N LEU A 234 -9.44 -13.30 -4.67
CA LEU A 234 -8.71 -12.52 -3.67
C LEU A 234 -9.02 -11.04 -3.87
N VAL A 235 -9.50 -10.38 -2.83
CA VAL A 235 -9.63 -8.92 -2.79
C VAL A 235 -8.53 -8.34 -1.91
N VAL A 236 -7.76 -7.40 -2.47
CA VAL A 236 -6.79 -6.59 -1.73
C VAL A 236 -7.31 -5.16 -1.71
N ALA A 237 -7.77 -4.72 -0.55
CA ALA A 237 -8.42 -3.43 -0.37
C ALA A 237 -7.50 -2.43 0.32
N VAL A 238 -7.19 -1.31 -0.38
CA VAL A 238 -6.37 -0.21 0.15
C VAL A 238 -7.16 1.08 0.32
N ASP A 239 -8.49 1.01 0.16
CA ASP A 239 -9.42 2.14 0.09
C ASP A 239 -10.35 2.27 1.32
N TYR A 240 -9.95 1.75 2.48
CA TYR A 240 -10.67 1.89 3.75
C TYR A 240 -12.15 1.47 3.68
N ALA A 241 -12.45 0.31 3.13
CA ALA A 241 -13.79 -0.20 2.94
C ALA A 241 -14.69 0.68 2.03
N THR A 242 -14.10 1.40 1.07
CA THR A 242 -14.90 2.11 0.07
C THR A 242 -15.63 1.09 -0.81
N TYR A 243 -14.96 0.04 -1.25
CA TYR A 243 -15.57 -1.01 -2.06
C TYR A 243 -15.85 -2.29 -1.27
N ALA A 244 -14.85 -2.91 -0.65
CA ALA A 244 -15.04 -4.18 0.06
C ALA A 244 -16.09 -4.02 1.18
N SER A 245 -17.09 -4.92 1.22
CA SER A 245 -18.17 -4.84 2.20
C SER A 245 -17.91 -5.69 3.44
N ALA A 246 -18.53 -5.34 4.57
CA ALA A 246 -18.54 -6.17 5.78
C ALA A 246 -19.12 -7.57 5.51
N GLN A 247 -20.05 -7.70 4.55
CA GLN A 247 -20.55 -9.00 4.14
C GLN A 247 -19.44 -9.85 3.52
N LEU A 248 -18.58 -9.26 2.69
CA LEU A 248 -17.41 -9.96 2.15
C LEU A 248 -16.45 -10.35 3.27
N ALA A 249 -16.11 -9.44 4.18
CA ALA A 249 -15.22 -9.73 5.30
C ALA A 249 -15.72 -10.87 6.18
N ARG A 250 -17.05 -10.94 6.46
CA ARG A 250 -17.66 -12.02 7.22
C ARG A 250 -17.69 -13.37 6.51
N ARG A 251 -17.75 -13.39 5.18
CA ARG A 251 -17.83 -14.62 4.36
C ARG A 251 -16.47 -15.09 3.87
N ALA A 252 -15.47 -14.23 3.91
CA ALA A 252 -14.12 -14.58 3.49
C ALA A 252 -13.57 -15.74 4.32
N THR A 253 -13.01 -16.73 3.64
CA THR A 253 -12.31 -17.85 4.28
C THR A 253 -10.97 -17.43 4.87
N LEU A 254 -10.46 -16.29 4.43
CA LEU A 254 -9.29 -15.62 4.97
C LEU A 254 -9.54 -14.11 4.97
N PHE A 255 -9.58 -13.49 6.16
CA PHE A 255 -9.63 -12.04 6.32
C PHE A 255 -8.44 -11.54 7.12
N LEU A 256 -7.56 -10.77 6.47
CA LEU A 256 -6.32 -10.25 7.04
C LEU A 256 -6.28 -8.72 7.02
N VAL A 257 -5.52 -8.16 7.95
CA VAL A 257 -5.19 -6.72 8.01
C VAL A 257 -3.67 -6.52 8.13
N ASP A 258 -3.18 -5.32 7.88
CA ASP A 258 -1.77 -5.00 8.10
C ASP A 258 -1.43 -4.88 9.59
N GLU A 259 -2.31 -4.21 10.38
CA GLU A 259 -2.09 -3.98 11.80
C GLU A 259 -3.44 -3.88 12.56
N ARG A 260 -3.57 -4.62 13.69
CA ARG A 260 -4.84 -4.77 14.41
C ARG A 260 -5.29 -3.49 15.11
N ALA A 261 -4.39 -2.78 15.79
CA ALA A 261 -4.78 -1.59 16.53
C ALA A 261 -5.19 -0.45 15.58
N GLN A 262 -4.50 -0.34 14.42
CA GLN A 262 -4.89 0.60 13.36
C GLN A 262 -6.25 0.25 12.77
N PHE A 263 -6.53 -1.04 12.52
CA PHE A 263 -7.84 -1.49 12.05
C PHE A 263 -8.94 -1.21 13.08
N ALA A 264 -8.71 -1.56 14.36
CA ALA A 264 -9.65 -1.32 15.45
C ALA A 264 -9.98 0.17 15.60
N ALA A 265 -8.97 1.04 15.62
CA ALA A 265 -9.16 2.49 15.71
C ALA A 265 -10.01 3.05 14.55
N ASN A 266 -9.77 2.56 13.32
CA ASN A 266 -10.58 2.97 12.17
C ASN A 266 -12.01 2.41 12.21
N ARG A 267 -12.20 1.22 12.76
CA ARG A 267 -13.53 0.64 12.96
C ARG A 267 -14.32 1.42 14.01
N GLU A 268 -13.70 1.81 15.11
CA GLU A 268 -14.30 2.70 16.12
C GLU A 268 -14.67 4.06 15.55
N ALA A 269 -13.87 4.58 14.61
CA ALA A 269 -14.18 5.79 13.85
C ALA A 269 -15.28 5.60 12.78
N GLY A 270 -15.90 4.41 12.67
CA GLY A 270 -17.02 4.13 11.76
C GLY A 270 -16.61 3.76 10.32
N LEU A 271 -15.32 3.62 10.01
CA LEU A 271 -14.88 3.35 8.64
C LEU A 271 -15.11 1.89 8.21
N PHE A 272 -15.11 0.94 9.15
CA PHE A 272 -15.29 -0.48 8.93
C PHE A 272 -16.53 -1.01 9.67
N GLU A 273 -17.65 -0.28 9.61
CA GLU A 273 -18.89 -0.67 10.25
C GLU A 273 -19.31 -2.09 9.84
N GLY A 274 -19.62 -2.93 10.82
CA GLY A 274 -20.08 -4.29 10.62
C GLY A 274 -19.01 -5.30 10.18
N TYR A 275 -17.76 -4.90 10.06
CA TYR A 275 -16.67 -5.86 9.82
C TYR A 275 -16.41 -6.73 11.05
N PRO A 276 -16.08 -8.02 10.85
CA PRO A 276 -15.66 -8.89 11.93
C PRO A 276 -14.25 -8.55 12.40
N GLU A 277 -13.79 -9.19 13.47
CA GLU A 277 -12.36 -9.22 13.80
C GLU A 277 -11.57 -9.92 12.68
N PRO A 278 -10.39 -9.40 12.30
CA PRO A 278 -9.52 -10.09 11.35
C PRO A 278 -8.99 -11.38 11.97
N GLN A 279 -8.88 -12.43 11.17
CA GLN A 279 -8.34 -13.72 11.61
C GLN A 279 -6.87 -13.59 12.01
N ALA A 280 -6.09 -12.82 11.23
CA ALA A 280 -4.69 -12.54 11.52
C ALA A 280 -4.28 -11.20 10.90
N THR A 281 -3.08 -10.71 11.25
CA THR A 281 -2.39 -9.74 10.43
C THR A 281 -1.65 -10.44 9.27
N ILE A 282 -1.26 -9.67 8.25
CA ILE A 282 -0.43 -10.17 7.13
C ILE A 282 0.83 -10.82 7.69
N GLY A 283 1.51 -10.18 8.65
CA GLY A 283 2.73 -10.69 9.26
C GLY A 283 2.52 -11.98 10.04
N GLU A 284 1.48 -12.05 10.90
CA GLU A 284 1.11 -13.27 11.63
C GLU A 284 0.83 -14.43 10.66
N ALA A 285 0.08 -14.17 9.60
CA ALA A 285 -0.26 -15.18 8.60
C ALA A 285 0.97 -15.70 7.83
N ILE A 286 1.93 -14.81 7.51
CA ILE A 286 3.19 -15.20 6.87
C ILE A 286 4.01 -16.09 7.80
N LEU A 287 4.23 -15.67 9.04
CA LEU A 287 5.03 -16.40 10.04
C LEU A 287 4.42 -17.77 10.38
N ALA A 288 3.08 -17.85 10.40
CA ALA A 288 2.37 -19.10 10.61
C ALA A 288 2.34 -20.03 9.37
N GLY A 289 2.85 -19.56 8.22
CA GLY A 289 2.73 -20.32 6.97
C GLY A 289 1.28 -20.53 6.52
N THR A 290 0.40 -19.57 6.81
CA THR A 290 -1.03 -19.70 6.53
C THR A 290 -1.30 -19.88 5.04
N VAL A 291 -1.92 -21.01 4.70
CA VAL A 291 -2.42 -21.32 3.37
C VAL A 291 -3.90 -20.99 3.31
N ARG A 292 -4.33 -20.27 2.26
CA ARG A 292 -5.77 -20.03 2.09
C ARG A 292 -6.51 -21.33 1.76
N SER A 293 -7.66 -21.50 2.35
CA SER A 293 -8.63 -22.51 1.95
C SER A 293 -9.46 -22.03 0.76
N SER A 294 -10.21 -22.95 0.15
CA SER A 294 -11.21 -22.64 -0.89
C SER A 294 -12.18 -21.57 -0.43
N GLY A 295 -12.54 -20.66 -1.32
CA GLY A 295 -13.47 -19.55 -1.08
C GLY A 295 -12.83 -18.18 -1.26
N GLN A 296 -13.63 -17.11 -1.12
CA GLN A 296 -13.17 -15.73 -1.26
C GLN A 296 -12.25 -15.34 -0.12
N ALA A 297 -11.20 -14.56 -0.41
CA ALA A 297 -10.29 -14.00 0.58
C ALA A 297 -10.28 -12.46 0.50
N LEU A 298 -10.11 -11.82 1.65
CA LEU A 298 -9.99 -10.38 1.79
C LEU A 298 -8.72 -10.04 2.57
N VAL A 299 -7.89 -9.20 1.98
CA VAL A 299 -6.78 -8.55 2.67
C VAL A 299 -7.03 -7.06 2.61
N THR A 300 -7.15 -6.38 3.75
CA THR A 300 -7.24 -4.92 3.77
C THR A 300 -6.04 -4.36 4.52
N HIS A 301 -5.36 -3.38 3.93
CA HIS A 301 -4.25 -2.72 4.61
C HIS A 301 -4.37 -1.20 4.52
N LEU A 302 -4.16 -0.57 5.65
CA LEU A 302 -4.40 0.84 5.90
C LEU A 302 -3.12 1.66 5.76
N GLY A 303 -2.01 0.94 5.66
CA GLY A 303 -0.67 1.49 5.60
C GLY A 303 -0.14 1.87 6.99
N VAL A 304 1.02 1.38 7.30
CA VAL A 304 1.74 1.61 8.56
C VAL A 304 2.97 2.48 8.33
N GLY A 305 3.30 3.34 9.29
CA GLY A 305 4.48 4.21 9.21
C GLY A 305 5.78 3.42 9.05
N LEU A 306 5.85 2.24 9.64
CA LEU A 306 7.03 1.39 9.53
C LEU A 306 7.39 1.05 8.08
N ALA A 307 6.40 0.76 7.23
CA ALA A 307 6.65 0.48 5.82
C ALA A 307 7.29 1.70 5.10
N ASP A 308 6.83 2.91 5.45
CA ASP A 308 7.39 4.12 4.89
C ASP A 308 8.85 4.33 5.35
N LEU A 309 9.19 4.02 6.61
CA LEU A 309 10.55 4.14 7.14
C LEU A 309 11.51 3.09 6.56
N VAL A 310 11.07 1.84 6.43
CA VAL A 310 11.88 0.75 5.85
C VAL A 310 12.25 1.09 4.40
N PHE A 311 11.29 1.54 3.60
CA PHE A 311 11.54 1.97 2.24
C PHE A 311 12.45 3.21 2.20
N ALA A 312 12.17 4.22 3.05
CA ALA A 312 12.99 5.43 3.12
C ALA A 312 14.44 5.12 3.48
N SER A 313 14.68 4.18 4.39
CA SER A 313 16.05 3.75 4.76
C SER A 313 16.78 3.10 3.58
N ALA A 314 16.14 2.17 2.87
CA ALA A 314 16.73 1.54 1.68
C ALA A 314 17.01 2.57 0.57
N ILE A 315 16.09 3.52 0.34
CA ILE A 315 16.25 4.60 -0.62
C ILE A 315 17.41 5.52 -0.22
N LEU A 316 17.54 5.89 1.06
CA LEU A 316 18.62 6.74 1.56
C LEU A 316 20.00 6.10 1.31
N GLU A 317 20.13 4.81 1.59
CA GLU A 317 21.38 4.08 1.35
C GLU A 317 21.75 4.06 -0.14
N ARG A 318 20.79 3.79 -1.02
CA ARG A 318 20.99 3.82 -2.47
C ARG A 318 21.29 5.23 -2.98
N ALA A 319 20.55 6.24 -2.51
CA ALA A 319 20.76 7.63 -2.89
C ALA A 319 22.18 8.11 -2.52
N ARG A 320 22.68 7.74 -1.34
CA ARG A 320 24.06 8.02 -0.92
C ARG A 320 25.09 7.35 -1.84
N ALA A 321 24.88 6.10 -2.19
CA ALA A 321 25.75 5.39 -3.12
C ALA A 321 25.75 6.02 -4.53
N MET A 322 24.66 6.67 -4.92
CA MET A 322 24.51 7.37 -6.21
C MET A 322 24.90 8.85 -6.14
N GLY A 323 25.27 9.38 -4.97
CA GLY A 323 25.57 10.80 -4.79
C GLY A 323 24.37 11.74 -4.96
N LEU A 324 23.14 11.25 -4.66
CA LEU A 324 21.92 12.02 -4.78
C LEU A 324 21.56 12.72 -3.45
N GLY A 325 20.78 13.80 -3.57
CA GLY A 325 20.26 14.55 -2.44
C GLY A 325 21.05 15.82 -2.12
N LEU A 326 20.46 16.65 -1.25
CA LEU A 326 21.01 17.90 -0.78
C LEU A 326 21.37 17.77 0.70
N THR A 327 22.62 17.99 1.05
CA THR A 327 23.05 18.07 2.46
C THR A 327 22.47 19.33 3.10
N LEU A 328 21.76 19.19 4.21
CA LEU A 328 21.18 20.31 4.94
C LEU A 328 22.18 20.82 5.98
N PRO A 329 22.34 22.15 6.14
CA PRO A 329 23.15 22.71 7.22
C PRO A 329 22.55 22.35 8.57
N ARG A 330 23.43 22.16 9.58
CA ARG A 330 23.03 22.03 10.99
C ARG A 330 22.90 23.38 11.66
#